data_1c9cd61c6abcc41a49653c2291cd9399
#
_entry.id   1c9cd61c6abcc41a49653c2291cd9399
#
_cell.length_a   1.000
_cell.length_b   1.000
_cell.length_c   1.000
_cell.angle_alpha   90.00
_cell.angle_beta   90.00
_cell.angle_gamma   90.00
#
_symmetry.space_group_name_H-M   'P 1'
#
loop_
_entity.id
_entity.type
_entity.pdbx_description
1 polymer ?
#
loop_
_entity_poly.entity_id
_entity_poly.type
_entity_poly.pdbx_seq_one_letter_code
_entity_poly.pdbx_strand_id
1 'polypeptide(L)'
;MYHDNTTEHFLKLGLQSSLKNIGIYRKIVDKIQHIDTYNLKCNDYEWKFKCYNRTRFEKIRNLFRIDLNSYIQSLCDQNMITGKIYPKSGSKFWRTYDNKYIVKTITKKECKFLRSILKRYSNHIKDNTYLVKIFGIYRITLSNFDSRFIIMNNIFQYEINIENIFDLKGTTEERYANEQSIELKDINF
;
A
#
# COMPACT_ATOMS: atom_id res chain seq x y z
N MET A 1 1.56 22.56 0.64
CA MET A 1 1.86 21.26 0.00
C MET A 1 2.58 20.43 1.07
N TYR A 2 1.98 19.34 1.57
CA TYR A 2 2.65 18.47 2.55
C TYR A 2 3.76 17.71 1.83
N HIS A 3 4.99 17.81 2.35
CA HIS A 3 6.15 17.10 1.82
C HIS A 3 5.94 15.57 1.93
N ASP A 4 6.54 14.78 1.06
CA ASP A 4 6.42 13.30 1.06
C ASP A 4 6.78 12.69 2.41
N ASN A 5 7.77 13.24 3.10
CA ASN A 5 8.16 12.85 4.46
C ASN A 5 7.05 13.03 5.51
N THR A 6 6.21 14.05 5.35
CA THR A 6 5.06 14.29 6.26
C THR A 6 3.98 13.23 6.06
N THR A 7 3.69 12.87 4.81
CA THR A 7 2.71 11.81 4.48
C THR A 7 3.15 10.46 5.03
N GLU A 8 4.43 10.11 4.86
CA GLU A 8 5.03 8.90 5.38
C GLU A 8 4.96 8.85 6.92
N HIS A 9 5.26 9.94 7.59
CA HIS A 9 5.19 10.05 9.04
C HIS A 9 3.78 9.74 9.58
N PHE A 10 2.73 10.38 9.05
CA PHE A 10 1.36 10.10 9.46
C PHE A 10 0.91 8.69 9.11
N LEU A 11 1.41 8.12 8.01
CA LEU A 11 1.13 6.74 7.66
C LEU A 11 1.74 5.78 8.69
N LYS A 12 2.99 5.96 9.07
CA LYS A 12 3.68 5.12 10.07
C LYS A 12 2.98 5.17 11.43
N LEU A 13 2.68 6.36 11.93
CA LEU A 13 1.93 6.52 13.18
C LEU A 13 0.55 5.87 13.12
N GLY A 14 -0.16 6.03 12.00
CA GLY A 14 -1.46 5.40 11.80
C GLY A 14 -1.38 3.88 11.77
N LEU A 15 -0.35 3.31 11.13
CA LEU A 15 -0.11 1.87 11.10
C LEU A 15 0.21 1.32 12.49
N GLN A 16 1.13 1.96 13.22
CA GLN A 16 1.45 1.58 14.60
C GLN A 16 0.21 1.62 15.50
N SER A 17 -0.56 2.70 15.43
CA SER A 17 -1.79 2.84 16.22
C SER A 17 -2.85 1.81 15.86
N SER A 18 -3.09 1.57 14.56
CA SER A 18 -4.12 0.65 14.10
C SER A 18 -3.76 -0.82 14.32
N LEU A 19 -2.50 -1.18 14.27
CA LEU A 19 -2.03 -2.57 14.35
C LEU A 19 -1.63 -2.97 15.78
N LYS A 20 -0.98 -2.07 16.53
CA LYS A 20 -0.54 -2.30 17.93
C LYS A 20 -1.43 -1.64 18.98
N ASN A 21 -2.43 -0.85 18.58
CA ASN A 21 -3.27 -0.03 19.48
C ASN A 21 -2.49 0.98 20.34
N ILE A 22 -1.40 1.55 19.79
CA ILE A 22 -0.55 2.54 20.48
C ILE A 22 -0.97 3.96 20.06
N GLY A 23 -1.00 4.90 21.01
CA GLY A 23 -1.23 6.33 20.72
C GLY A 23 -2.64 6.65 20.23
N ILE A 24 -3.64 5.84 20.58
CA ILE A 24 -5.02 6.05 20.15
C ILE A 24 -5.70 7.06 21.08
N TYR A 25 -6.07 8.22 20.53
CA TYR A 25 -6.94 9.17 21.23
C TYR A 25 -8.40 8.68 21.25
N ARG A 26 -8.92 8.17 20.12
CA ARG A 26 -10.27 7.59 20.00
C ARG A 26 -10.35 6.61 18.85
N LYS A 27 -10.95 5.42 19.12
CA LYS A 27 -11.24 4.42 18.09
C LYS A 27 -12.74 4.30 17.87
N ILE A 28 -13.15 4.31 16.60
CA ILE A 28 -14.53 4.06 16.18
C ILE A 28 -14.52 2.85 15.24
N VAL A 29 -15.32 1.82 15.57
CA VAL A 29 -15.44 0.60 14.78
C VAL A 29 -16.79 0.55 14.12
N ASP A 30 -16.82 0.65 12.80
CA ASP A 30 -18.01 0.43 11.99
C ASP A 30 -18.01 -1.04 11.52
N LYS A 31 -18.77 -1.88 12.23
CA LYS A 31 -18.84 -3.31 11.91
C LYS A 31 -19.57 -3.60 10.59
N ILE A 32 -20.50 -2.73 10.18
CA ILE A 32 -21.30 -2.89 8.95
C ILE A 32 -20.43 -2.61 7.74
N GLN A 33 -19.73 -1.49 7.74
CA GLN A 33 -18.84 -1.11 6.65
C GLN A 33 -17.43 -1.72 6.75
N HIS A 34 -17.15 -2.44 7.82
CA HIS A 34 -15.82 -2.98 8.12
C HIS A 34 -14.72 -1.90 8.09
N ILE A 35 -14.97 -0.77 8.76
CA ILE A 35 -14.04 0.36 8.85
C ILE A 35 -13.72 0.62 10.31
N ASP A 36 -12.44 0.50 10.67
CA ASP A 36 -11.92 1.00 11.93
C ASP A 36 -11.37 2.42 11.71
N THR A 37 -11.86 3.38 12.47
CA THR A 37 -11.38 4.76 12.43
C THR A 37 -10.66 5.09 13.73
N TYR A 38 -9.43 5.57 13.61
CA TYR A 38 -8.58 6.00 14.70
C TYR A 38 -8.43 7.52 14.60
N ASN A 39 -8.83 8.24 15.65
CA ASN A 39 -8.51 9.65 15.77
C ASN A 39 -7.18 9.73 16.53
N LEU A 40 -6.20 10.32 15.90
CA LEU A 40 -4.82 10.37 16.37
C LEU A 40 -4.41 11.83 16.56
N LYS A 41 -3.53 12.05 17.54
CA LYS A 41 -2.96 13.36 17.83
C LYS A 41 -1.45 13.23 18.04
N CYS A 42 -0.71 14.12 17.42
CA CYS A 42 0.72 14.24 17.62
C CYS A 42 1.10 15.73 17.50
N ASN A 43 1.65 16.31 18.56
CA ASN A 43 1.87 17.74 18.67
C ASN A 43 0.57 18.52 18.37
N ASP A 44 0.62 19.49 17.47
CA ASP A 44 -0.53 20.32 17.07
C ASP A 44 -1.38 19.71 15.97
N TYR A 45 -1.06 18.49 15.52
CA TYR A 45 -1.78 17.82 14.42
C TYR A 45 -2.75 16.80 14.97
N GLU A 46 -4.01 16.93 14.56
CA GLU A 46 -5.04 15.91 14.74
C GLU A 46 -5.46 15.35 13.38
N TRP A 47 -5.46 14.02 13.24
CA TRP A 47 -5.85 13.38 11.99
C TRP A 47 -6.67 12.12 12.22
N LYS A 48 -7.33 11.68 11.16
CA LYS A 48 -8.07 10.43 11.13
C LYS A 48 -7.33 9.40 10.29
N PHE A 49 -7.08 8.25 10.87
CA PHE A 49 -6.56 7.08 10.18
C PHE A 49 -7.67 6.03 10.08
N LYS A 50 -7.98 5.60 8.85
CA LYS A 50 -8.97 4.55 8.62
C LYS A 50 -8.28 3.28 8.13
N CYS A 51 -8.64 2.16 8.76
CA CYS A 51 -8.26 0.81 8.35
C CYS A 51 -9.49 0.12 7.78
N TYR A 52 -9.45 -0.27 6.53
CA TYR A 52 -10.56 -0.95 5.87
C TYR A 52 -10.41 -2.46 5.98
N ASN A 53 -11.50 -3.15 6.33
CA ASN A 53 -11.60 -4.61 6.36
C ASN A 53 -10.45 -5.30 7.14
N ARG A 54 -10.07 -4.73 8.30
CA ARG A 54 -8.93 -5.15 9.13
C ARG A 54 -8.86 -6.67 9.31
N THR A 55 -9.94 -7.29 9.77
CA THR A 55 -10.01 -8.74 10.05
C THR A 55 -9.72 -9.58 8.80
N ARG A 56 -10.16 -9.12 7.62
CA ARG A 56 -9.89 -9.86 6.38
C ARG A 56 -8.42 -9.75 5.96
N PHE A 57 -7.83 -8.57 6.08
CA PHE A 57 -6.41 -8.40 5.79
C PHE A 57 -5.51 -9.09 6.82
N GLU A 58 -5.94 -9.20 8.07
CA GLU A 58 -5.27 -10.02 9.06
C GLU A 58 -5.25 -11.50 8.64
N LYS A 59 -6.39 -12.04 8.21
CA LYS A 59 -6.46 -13.39 7.66
C LYS A 59 -5.57 -13.59 6.43
N ILE A 60 -5.47 -12.58 5.55
CA ILE A 60 -4.56 -12.61 4.39
C ILE A 60 -3.10 -12.66 4.87
N ARG A 61 -2.70 -11.77 5.79
CA ARG A 61 -1.33 -11.80 6.32
C ARG A 61 -0.99 -13.13 6.97
N ASN A 62 -1.89 -13.69 7.77
CA ASN A 62 -1.72 -15.00 8.40
C ASN A 62 -1.59 -16.13 7.36
N LEU A 63 -2.34 -16.09 6.27
CA LEU A 63 -2.23 -17.05 5.17
C LEU A 63 -0.82 -17.09 4.57
N PHE A 64 -0.18 -15.93 4.45
CA PHE A 64 1.19 -15.79 3.94
C PHE A 64 2.25 -15.81 5.06
N ARG A 65 1.87 -16.23 6.27
CA ARG A 65 2.76 -16.36 7.44
C ARG A 65 3.54 -15.06 7.75
N ILE A 66 2.89 -13.92 7.52
CA ILE A 66 3.48 -12.61 7.83
C ILE A 66 3.27 -12.35 9.32
N ASP A 67 4.38 -12.36 10.06
CA ASP A 67 4.39 -11.95 11.45
C ASP A 67 4.06 -10.46 11.60
N LEU A 68 3.16 -10.13 12.52
CA LEU A 68 2.67 -8.76 12.71
C LEU A 68 3.78 -7.80 13.15
N ASN A 69 4.69 -8.23 14.02
CA ASN A 69 5.78 -7.38 14.50
C ASN A 69 6.77 -7.09 13.37
N SER A 70 7.18 -8.11 12.63
CA SER A 70 8.06 -7.97 11.46
C SER A 70 7.41 -7.09 10.37
N TYR A 71 6.09 -7.20 10.17
CA TYR A 71 5.35 -6.36 9.24
C TYR A 71 5.37 -4.89 9.63
N ILE A 72 5.13 -4.59 10.91
CA ILE A 72 5.16 -3.22 11.43
C ILE A 72 6.59 -2.68 11.42
N GLN A 73 7.56 -3.49 11.81
CA GLN A 73 8.98 -3.13 11.80
C GLN A 73 9.42 -2.70 10.39
N SER A 74 9.14 -3.53 9.38
CA SER A 74 9.45 -3.22 7.99
C SER A 74 8.84 -1.90 7.51
N LEU A 75 7.62 -1.60 7.93
CA LEU A 75 6.88 -0.40 7.48
C LEU A 75 7.18 0.87 8.27
N CYS A 76 7.65 0.75 9.53
CA CYS A 76 7.67 1.88 10.46
C CYS A 76 9.04 2.25 11.00
N ASP A 77 9.98 1.31 11.12
CA ASP A 77 11.23 1.56 11.86
C ASP A 77 12.21 2.43 11.09
N GLN A 78 12.26 2.31 9.77
CA GLN A 78 13.14 3.12 8.92
C GLN A 78 12.36 3.89 7.86
N ASN A 79 13.01 4.92 7.29
CA ASN A 79 12.40 5.70 6.22
C ASN A 79 12.16 4.84 5.00
N MET A 80 11.00 5.04 4.39
CA MET A 80 10.66 4.39 3.14
C MET A 80 11.45 5.00 1.99
N ILE A 81 11.80 4.19 1.03
CA ILE A 81 12.52 4.63 -0.16
C ILE A 81 11.49 5.05 -1.20
N THR A 82 11.53 6.30 -1.62
CA THR A 82 10.67 6.79 -2.70
C THR A 82 11.08 6.15 -4.01
N GLY A 83 10.14 5.50 -4.69
CA GLY A 83 10.39 4.92 -6.01
C GLY A 83 10.63 6.01 -7.05
N LYS A 84 11.64 5.82 -7.92
CA LYS A 84 11.88 6.70 -9.10
C LYS A 84 10.80 6.55 -10.19
N ILE A 85 9.92 5.58 -10.06
CA ILE A 85 8.86 5.34 -11.03
C ILE A 85 7.75 6.34 -10.75
N TYR A 86 7.65 7.35 -11.60
CA TYR A 86 6.51 8.26 -11.65
C TYR A 86 5.49 7.69 -12.63
N PRO A 87 4.50 6.91 -12.15
CA PRO A 87 3.50 6.39 -13.05
C PRO A 87 2.72 7.56 -13.68
N LYS A 88 2.37 7.45 -14.94
CA LYS A 88 1.48 8.42 -15.65
C LYS A 88 0.17 8.67 -14.89
N SER A 89 -0.24 7.76 -14.00
CA SER A 89 -1.43 7.86 -13.14
C SER A 89 -1.33 8.86 -11.98
N GLY A 90 -0.17 9.51 -11.74
CA GLY A 90 0.06 10.40 -10.61
C GLY A 90 0.09 9.69 -9.23
N SER A 91 0.09 8.37 -9.19
CA SER A 91 0.21 7.61 -7.95
C SER A 91 1.61 7.73 -7.38
N LYS A 92 1.73 7.81 -6.05
CA LYS A 92 3.02 7.77 -5.35
C LYS A 92 3.29 6.36 -4.88
N PHE A 93 4.57 5.97 -4.91
CA PHE A 93 5.05 4.68 -4.46
C PHE A 93 6.19 4.86 -3.48
N TRP A 94 6.14 4.12 -2.40
CA TRP A 94 7.24 3.96 -1.45
C TRP A 94 7.52 2.50 -1.26
N ARG A 95 8.78 2.18 -1.10
CA ARG A 95 9.27 0.83 -0.80
C ARG A 95 9.81 0.81 0.62
N THR A 96 9.54 -0.25 1.36
CA THR A 96 10.17 -0.44 2.68
C THR A 96 11.68 -0.59 2.54
N TYR A 97 12.43 -0.22 3.57
CA TYR A 97 13.90 -0.28 3.57
C TYR A 97 14.44 -1.69 3.29
N ASP A 98 13.72 -2.71 3.78
CA ASP A 98 14.05 -4.13 3.59
C ASP A 98 13.46 -4.74 2.31
N ASN A 99 12.91 -3.91 1.42
CA ASN A 99 12.29 -4.25 0.13
C ASN A 99 11.13 -5.25 0.16
N LYS A 100 10.59 -5.60 1.31
CA LYS A 100 9.51 -6.58 1.39
C LYS A 100 8.17 -6.05 0.90
N TYR A 101 7.90 -4.76 1.13
CA TYR A 101 6.58 -4.17 0.85
C TYR A 101 6.69 -2.91 0.01
N ILE A 102 5.62 -2.68 -0.75
CA ILE A 102 5.37 -1.44 -1.48
C ILE A 102 4.11 -0.80 -0.92
N VAL A 103 4.20 0.50 -0.63
CA VAL A 103 3.07 1.36 -0.30
C VAL A 103 2.73 2.17 -1.55
N LYS A 104 1.47 2.11 -1.99
CA LYS A 104 0.99 2.84 -3.17
C LYS A 104 -0.21 3.68 -2.81
N THR A 105 -0.23 4.95 -3.27
CA THR A 105 -1.46 5.75 -3.22
C THR A 105 -2.47 5.23 -4.23
N ILE A 106 -3.75 5.27 -3.85
CA ILE A 106 -4.87 4.88 -4.71
C ILE A 106 -5.97 5.94 -4.69
N THR A 107 -6.71 6.02 -5.76
CA THR A 107 -7.88 6.90 -5.87
C THR A 107 -9.06 6.42 -5.02
N LYS A 108 -10.03 7.29 -4.78
CA LYS A 108 -11.30 6.93 -4.12
C LYS A 108 -12.05 5.82 -4.88
N LYS A 109 -12.00 5.87 -6.22
CA LYS A 109 -12.65 4.86 -7.10
C LYS A 109 -11.98 3.50 -6.94
N GLU A 110 -10.65 3.44 -7.03
CA GLU A 110 -9.87 2.21 -6.83
C GLU A 110 -10.09 1.62 -5.42
N CYS A 111 -10.07 2.46 -4.38
CA CYS A 111 -10.35 2.01 -3.02
C CYS A 111 -11.75 1.38 -2.89
N LYS A 112 -12.78 2.01 -3.49
CA LYS A 112 -14.15 1.46 -3.49
C LYS A 112 -14.20 0.12 -4.24
N PHE A 113 -13.57 0.04 -5.42
CA PHE A 113 -13.51 -1.16 -6.22
C PHE A 113 -12.80 -2.30 -5.49
N LEU A 114 -11.58 -2.08 -4.96
CA LEU A 114 -10.84 -3.10 -4.22
C LEU A 114 -11.64 -3.65 -3.03
N ARG A 115 -12.34 -2.79 -2.30
CA ARG A 115 -13.20 -3.20 -1.20
C ARG A 115 -14.38 -4.06 -1.67
N SER A 116 -14.98 -3.75 -2.81
CA SER A 116 -16.11 -4.52 -3.36
C SER A 116 -15.71 -5.94 -3.79
N ILE A 117 -14.51 -6.11 -4.33
CA ILE A 117 -14.00 -7.41 -4.78
C ILE A 117 -13.23 -8.18 -3.69
N LEU A 118 -12.98 -7.58 -2.52
CA LEU A 118 -12.04 -8.11 -1.52
C LEU A 118 -12.36 -9.54 -1.06
N LYS A 119 -13.65 -9.91 -0.98
CA LYS A 119 -14.06 -11.27 -0.63
C LYS A 119 -13.61 -12.26 -1.71
N ARG A 120 -13.84 -11.96 -2.98
CA ARG A 120 -13.43 -12.80 -4.12
C ARG A 120 -11.91 -12.85 -4.23
N TYR A 121 -11.27 -11.69 -4.14
CA TYR A 121 -9.81 -11.56 -4.13
C TYR A 121 -9.18 -12.43 -3.02
N SER A 122 -9.65 -12.32 -1.77
CA SER A 122 -9.10 -13.09 -0.65
C SER A 122 -9.28 -14.60 -0.76
N ASN A 123 -10.25 -15.06 -1.54
CA ASN A 123 -10.41 -16.47 -1.84
C ASN A 123 -9.45 -16.92 -2.95
N HIS A 124 -9.31 -16.10 -3.99
CA HIS A 124 -8.47 -16.41 -5.16
C HIS A 124 -6.98 -16.47 -4.82
N ILE A 125 -6.48 -15.56 -3.95
CA ILE A 125 -5.05 -15.53 -3.59
C ILE A 125 -4.60 -16.68 -2.67
N LYS A 126 -5.51 -17.55 -2.23
CA LYS A 126 -5.14 -18.79 -1.49
C LYS A 126 -4.45 -19.80 -2.39
N ASP A 127 -4.83 -19.78 -3.66
CA ASP A 127 -4.26 -20.64 -4.68
C ASP A 127 -2.97 -20.01 -5.25
N ASN A 128 -2.22 -20.81 -5.99
CA ASN A 128 -1.00 -20.33 -6.64
C ASN A 128 -1.39 -19.30 -7.73
N THR A 129 -1.18 -18.03 -7.47
CA THR A 129 -1.60 -16.93 -8.35
C THR A 129 -0.46 -15.92 -8.54
N TYR A 130 -0.39 -15.35 -9.74
CA TYR A 130 0.53 -14.24 -10.06
C TYR A 130 0.02 -12.86 -9.60
N LEU A 131 -1.19 -12.79 -9.03
CA LEU A 131 -1.70 -11.51 -8.51
C LEU A 131 -0.85 -11.00 -7.35
N VAL A 132 -0.59 -9.71 -7.38
CA VAL A 132 0.02 -8.98 -6.27
C VAL A 132 -0.78 -9.22 -4.98
N LYS A 133 -0.09 -9.47 -3.87
CA LYS A 133 -0.69 -9.75 -2.57
C LYS A 133 -0.87 -8.44 -1.82
N ILE A 134 -2.13 -8.00 -1.65
CA ILE A 134 -2.48 -6.79 -0.90
C ILE A 134 -2.68 -7.16 0.57
N PHE A 135 -1.98 -6.47 1.47
CA PHE A 135 -1.97 -6.72 2.91
C PHE A 135 -2.72 -5.70 3.74
N GLY A 136 -3.18 -4.60 3.14
CA GLY A 136 -3.98 -3.59 3.80
C GLY A 136 -4.46 -2.49 2.88
N ILE A 137 -5.59 -1.86 3.24
CA ILE A 137 -6.12 -0.64 2.62
C ILE A 137 -6.34 0.38 3.73
N TYR A 138 -5.78 1.57 3.57
CA TYR A 138 -5.79 2.61 4.58
C TYR A 138 -6.17 3.97 3.99
N ARG A 139 -6.60 4.89 4.87
CA ARG A 139 -6.86 6.29 4.51
C ARG A 139 -6.38 7.20 5.62
N ILE A 140 -5.71 8.27 5.24
CA ILE A 140 -5.34 9.38 6.12
C ILE A 140 -6.19 10.59 5.72
N THR A 141 -6.76 11.24 6.72
CA THR A 141 -7.48 12.51 6.54
C THR A 141 -6.98 13.50 7.59
N LEU A 142 -6.40 14.59 7.13
CA LEU A 142 -5.87 15.69 7.95
C LEU A 142 -6.23 17.00 7.27
N SER A 143 -6.98 17.88 7.94
CA SER A 143 -7.37 19.18 7.38
C SER A 143 -7.69 19.13 5.87
N ASN A 144 -6.77 19.64 5.04
CA ASN A 144 -6.88 19.69 3.58
C ASN A 144 -6.20 18.49 2.86
N PHE A 145 -5.74 17.46 3.60
CA PHE A 145 -5.09 16.28 3.05
C PHE A 145 -5.97 15.05 3.20
N ASP A 146 -6.28 14.39 2.10
CA ASP A 146 -7.06 13.14 2.05
C ASP A 146 -6.42 12.17 1.07
N SER A 147 -5.74 11.16 1.59
CA SER A 147 -5.07 10.16 0.77
C SER A 147 -5.40 8.73 1.20
N ARG A 148 -5.42 7.85 0.23
CA ARG A 148 -5.68 6.41 0.41
C ARG A 148 -4.49 5.62 -0.07
N PHE A 149 -4.22 4.52 0.63
CA PHE A 149 -3.03 3.70 0.41
C PHE A 149 -3.41 2.23 0.40
N ILE A 150 -2.70 1.47 -0.42
CA ILE A 150 -2.57 0.03 -0.28
C ILE A 150 -1.14 -0.33 0.13
N ILE A 151 -1.03 -1.41 0.89
CA ILE A 151 0.26 -2.04 1.16
C ILE A 151 0.22 -3.41 0.49
N MET A 152 1.23 -3.69 -0.30
CA MET A 152 1.33 -4.93 -1.07
C MET A 152 2.74 -5.51 -1.01
N ASN A 153 2.90 -6.79 -1.38
CA ASN A 153 4.23 -7.36 -1.50
C ASN A 153 5.03 -6.66 -2.60
N ASN A 154 6.33 -6.56 -2.39
CA ASN A 154 7.25 -6.26 -3.47
C ASN A 154 7.51 -7.55 -4.26
N ILE A 155 7.26 -7.53 -5.57
CA ILE A 155 7.54 -8.68 -6.45
C ILE A 155 9.01 -8.73 -6.88
N PHE A 156 9.73 -7.61 -6.77
CA PHE A 156 11.14 -7.50 -7.08
C PHE A 156 11.95 -7.66 -5.78
N GLN A 157 12.24 -8.89 -5.40
CA GLN A 157 13.08 -9.17 -4.23
C GLN A 157 14.56 -9.09 -4.59
N TYR A 158 15.40 -8.72 -3.63
CA TYR A 158 16.83 -8.39 -3.84
C TYR A 158 17.72 -9.48 -4.42
N GLU A 159 17.34 -10.73 -4.30
CA GLU A 159 18.18 -11.86 -4.65
C GLU A 159 18.08 -12.27 -6.13
N ILE A 160 17.24 -11.57 -6.90
CA ILE A 160 17.01 -11.88 -8.31
C ILE A 160 17.71 -10.81 -9.14
N ASN A 161 18.68 -11.21 -9.96
CA ASN A 161 19.24 -10.34 -10.98
C ASN A 161 18.18 -10.14 -12.08
N ILE A 162 17.57 -8.95 -12.10
CA ILE A 162 16.53 -8.59 -13.07
C ILE A 162 17.22 -7.92 -14.25
N GLU A 163 17.24 -8.58 -15.39
CA GLU A 163 17.82 -8.04 -16.61
C GLU A 163 16.90 -7.00 -17.26
N ASN A 164 15.60 -7.33 -17.38
CA ASN A 164 14.63 -6.47 -18.02
C ASN A 164 13.31 -6.45 -17.26
N ILE A 165 12.63 -5.30 -17.25
CA ILE A 165 11.31 -5.10 -16.71
C ILE A 165 10.37 -4.69 -17.84
N PHE A 166 9.23 -5.37 -18.00
CA PHE A 166 8.23 -5.05 -19.02
C PHE A 166 6.88 -4.70 -18.36
N ASP A 167 6.33 -3.51 -18.69
CA ASP A 167 4.93 -3.17 -18.41
C ASP A 167 4.07 -3.59 -19.59
N LEU A 168 3.50 -4.78 -19.54
CA LEU A 168 2.65 -5.31 -20.60
C LEU A 168 1.18 -4.94 -20.36
N LYS A 169 0.54 -4.34 -21.37
CA LYS A 169 -0.89 -3.98 -21.36
C LYS A 169 -1.72 -4.81 -22.34
N GLY A 170 -1.07 -5.60 -23.20
CA GLY A 170 -1.73 -6.38 -24.24
C GLY A 170 -2.21 -5.53 -25.41
N THR A 171 -1.55 -4.42 -25.70
CA THR A 171 -1.81 -3.54 -26.86
C THR A 171 -0.48 -3.02 -27.39
N THR A 172 -0.46 -2.64 -28.67
CA THR A 172 0.73 -2.01 -29.29
C THR A 172 0.61 -0.49 -29.39
N GLU A 173 -0.59 0.09 -29.20
CA GLU A 173 -0.82 1.52 -29.30
C GLU A 173 -0.09 2.28 -28.18
N GLU A 174 0.82 3.19 -28.57
CA GLU A 174 1.69 3.96 -27.66
C GLU A 174 2.52 3.11 -26.70
N ARG A 175 2.83 1.85 -27.06
CA ARG A 175 3.48 0.87 -26.21
C ARG A 175 4.93 0.54 -26.61
N TYR A 176 5.66 1.54 -27.10
CA TYR A 176 7.11 1.48 -27.30
C TYR A 176 7.82 2.30 -26.21
N ALA A 177 8.90 1.79 -25.66
CA ALA A 177 9.81 2.51 -24.80
C ALA A 177 11.21 2.53 -25.44
N ASN A 178 12.00 3.57 -25.15
CA ASN A 178 13.41 3.61 -25.56
C ASN A 178 14.13 2.45 -24.86
N GLU A 179 15.03 1.77 -25.56
CA GLU A 179 15.81 0.62 -25.06
C GLU A 179 16.65 0.95 -23.81
N GLN A 180 16.99 2.23 -23.60
CA GLN A 180 17.66 2.70 -22.39
C GLN A 180 16.70 2.94 -21.22
N SER A 181 15.39 2.72 -21.40
CA SER A 181 14.40 2.89 -20.34
C SER A 181 14.53 1.77 -19.32
N ILE A 182 14.33 2.12 -18.03
CA ILE A 182 14.31 1.13 -16.93
C ILE A 182 13.14 0.15 -17.10
N GLU A 183 12.05 0.57 -17.74
CA GLU A 183 10.83 -0.20 -17.95
C GLU A 183 10.50 -0.20 -19.45
N LEU A 184 10.50 -1.38 -20.02
CA LEU A 184 10.14 -1.64 -21.41
C LEU A 184 8.64 -1.88 -21.53
N LYS A 185 8.13 -1.94 -22.74
CA LYS A 185 6.70 -2.06 -23.02
C LYS A 185 6.42 -3.18 -24.01
N ASP A 186 5.12 -3.34 -24.38
CA ASP A 186 4.63 -4.43 -25.23
C ASP A 186 5.40 -4.57 -26.55
N ILE A 187 5.80 -3.47 -27.21
CA ILE A 187 6.55 -3.54 -28.49
C ILE A 187 8.02 -3.92 -28.29
N ASN A 188 8.53 -3.76 -27.06
CA ASN A 188 9.90 -4.16 -26.74
C ASN A 188 10.00 -5.64 -26.31
N PHE A 189 8.86 -6.32 -26.07
CA PHE A 189 8.79 -7.71 -25.65
C PHE A 189 8.94 -8.65 -26.86
#